data_fa0aa92a7cc9d8e32c15301056f3c836
#
_entry.id   fa0aa92a7cc9d8e32c15301056f3c836
#
_cell.length_a   1.000
_cell.length_b   1.000
_cell.length_c   1.000
_cell.angle_alpha   90.00
_cell.angle_beta   90.00
_cell.angle_gamma   90.00
#
_symmetry.space_group_name_H-M   'P 1'
#
loop_
_entity.id
_entity.type
_entity.pdbx_description
1 polymer ?
#
loop_
_entity_poly.entity_id
_entity_poly.type
_entity_poly.pdbx_seq_one_letter_code
_entity_poly.pdbx_strand_id
1 'polypeptide(L)'
;NQGLYPDQIVEMIELPDEIANSPFLKEFYGTIRWSVKSIFNGYLGWFNGNISELDPLSRVAEASRIAAMVGGADNIYLQLEEAVNREDMQWALQLSDHLIALEYKLKQVNSLRAIAAEHIGQRSPNPNKRNYFLSSAIELKPGFNQEILIKSNAELLMQLSMDNFFNILSVSLNPKKVDAGQYRACFSFNSGINKTITLRNQIAEISSITDNCDLNISAEDNLFKGSLAGLHNPLTTVASGQIDTNGKSAEYLMFLSKFRN
;
A
#
# COMPACT_ATOMS: atom_id res chain seq x y z
N ASN A 1 -24.69 -20.17 1.05
CA ASN A 1 -26.11 -20.23 1.48
C ASN A 1 -26.34 -21.07 2.76
N GLN A 2 -25.29 -21.57 3.43
CA GLN A 2 -25.39 -22.34 4.68
C GLN A 2 -25.05 -21.50 5.92
N GLY A 3 -24.82 -20.20 5.77
CA GLY A 3 -24.48 -19.29 6.88
C GLY A 3 -23.08 -19.48 7.47
N LEU A 4 -22.19 -20.13 6.72
CA LEU A 4 -20.81 -20.36 7.15
C LEU A 4 -19.93 -19.15 6.88
N TYR A 5 -19.02 -18.85 7.81
CA TYR A 5 -17.97 -17.84 7.61
C TYR A 5 -16.83 -18.39 6.73
N PRO A 6 -16.09 -17.51 6.02
CA PRO A 6 -15.00 -17.94 5.15
C PRO A 6 -13.97 -18.85 5.83
N ASP A 7 -13.62 -18.58 7.09
CA ASP A 7 -12.64 -19.41 7.82
C ASP A 7 -13.19 -20.80 8.13
N GLN A 8 -14.49 -20.94 8.44
CA GLN A 8 -15.15 -22.24 8.61
C GLN A 8 -15.16 -23.03 7.29
N ILE A 9 -15.43 -22.34 6.17
CA ILE A 9 -15.40 -22.97 4.83
C ILE A 9 -13.99 -23.49 4.51
N VAL A 10 -12.94 -22.72 4.87
CA VAL A 10 -11.54 -23.12 4.68
C VAL A 10 -11.21 -24.42 5.42
N GLU A 11 -11.74 -24.59 6.63
CA GLU A 11 -11.50 -25.79 7.45
C GLU A 11 -12.25 -27.03 6.95
N MET A 12 -13.29 -26.84 6.13
CA MET A 12 -14.12 -27.93 5.59
C MET A 12 -13.69 -28.41 4.21
N ILE A 13 -12.91 -27.59 3.48
CA ILE A 13 -12.55 -27.90 2.10
C ILE A 13 -11.14 -28.48 2.03
N GLU A 14 -11.03 -29.64 1.45
CA GLU A 14 -9.80 -30.33 1.12
C GLU A 14 -9.69 -30.54 -0.39
N LEU A 15 -8.46 -30.59 -0.91
CA LEU A 15 -8.24 -31.00 -2.29
C LEU A 15 -8.54 -32.48 -2.44
N PRO A 16 -9.21 -32.91 -3.53
CA PRO A 16 -9.30 -34.32 -3.86
C PRO A 16 -7.91 -34.96 -3.94
N ASP A 17 -7.80 -36.21 -3.50
CA ASP A 17 -6.53 -36.95 -3.43
C ASP A 17 -5.74 -36.91 -4.73
N GLU A 18 -6.44 -37.02 -5.88
CA GLU A 18 -5.86 -36.99 -7.22
C GLU A 18 -5.14 -35.65 -7.49
N ILE A 19 -5.67 -34.53 -6.95
CA ILE A 19 -5.08 -33.19 -7.07
C ILE A 19 -4.01 -32.99 -6.00
N ALA A 20 -4.30 -33.35 -4.77
CA ALA A 20 -3.38 -33.18 -3.63
C ALA A 20 -2.06 -33.96 -3.82
N ASN A 21 -2.13 -35.12 -4.46
CA ASN A 21 -0.96 -35.97 -4.73
C ASN A 21 -0.32 -35.71 -6.11
N SER A 22 -0.93 -34.90 -6.97
CA SER A 22 -0.37 -34.56 -8.27
C SER A 22 0.91 -33.73 -8.14
N PRO A 23 2.00 -34.06 -8.84
CA PRO A 23 3.22 -33.24 -8.81
C PRO A 23 3.03 -31.86 -9.44
N PHE A 24 1.94 -31.63 -10.22
CA PHE A 24 1.71 -30.40 -10.98
C PHE A 24 0.49 -29.59 -10.51
N LEU A 25 -0.44 -30.18 -9.74
CA LEU A 25 -1.72 -29.57 -9.38
C LEU A 25 -1.80 -29.18 -7.90
N LYS A 26 -0.72 -29.30 -7.14
CA LYS A 26 -0.65 -28.86 -5.75
C LYS A 26 -0.84 -27.35 -5.63
N GLU A 27 -0.96 -26.86 -4.41
CA GLU A 27 -1.10 -25.43 -4.08
C GLU A 27 0.16 -24.60 -4.39
N PHE A 28 0.63 -24.63 -5.64
CA PHE A 28 1.86 -23.93 -6.03
C PHE A 28 1.67 -22.45 -6.33
N TYR A 29 0.47 -22.03 -6.74
CA TYR A 29 0.21 -20.64 -7.12
C TYR A 29 -0.76 -19.94 -6.16
N GLY A 30 -1.91 -20.54 -5.92
CA GLY A 30 -2.88 -20.15 -4.90
C GLY A 30 -2.90 -21.15 -3.75
N THR A 31 -3.77 -20.93 -2.78
CA THR A 31 -4.09 -21.88 -1.71
C THR A 31 -5.60 -22.00 -1.58
N ILE A 32 -6.08 -23.11 -1.02
CA ILE A 32 -7.50 -23.28 -0.69
C ILE A 32 -7.99 -22.08 0.12
N ARG A 33 -7.25 -21.71 1.16
CA ARG A 33 -7.58 -20.57 2.03
C ARG A 33 -7.76 -19.27 1.26
N TRP A 34 -6.86 -18.96 0.33
CA TRP A 34 -6.95 -17.72 -0.46
C TRP A 34 -8.09 -17.78 -1.46
N SER A 35 -8.27 -18.94 -2.13
CA SER A 35 -9.33 -19.15 -3.11
C SER A 35 -10.71 -19.04 -2.49
N VAL A 36 -10.94 -19.67 -1.33
CA VAL A 36 -12.20 -19.58 -0.59
C VAL A 36 -12.51 -18.14 -0.21
N LYS A 37 -11.54 -17.42 0.37
CA LYS A 37 -11.73 -16.00 0.75
C LYS A 37 -11.98 -15.11 -0.47
N SER A 38 -11.26 -15.32 -1.58
CA SER A 38 -11.46 -14.56 -2.81
C SER A 38 -12.81 -14.82 -3.45
N ILE A 39 -13.24 -16.07 -3.52
CA ILE A 39 -14.56 -16.46 -4.05
C ILE A 39 -15.66 -15.86 -3.18
N PHE A 40 -15.56 -15.99 -1.87
CA PHE A 40 -16.53 -15.40 -0.94
C PHE A 40 -16.66 -13.89 -1.17
N ASN A 41 -15.53 -13.17 -1.17
CA ASN A 41 -15.51 -11.73 -1.41
C ASN A 41 -16.06 -11.35 -2.78
N GLY A 42 -15.80 -12.14 -3.81
CA GLY A 42 -16.30 -11.90 -5.17
C GLY A 42 -17.82 -12.03 -5.29
N TYR A 43 -18.43 -12.96 -4.55
CA TYR A 43 -19.89 -13.19 -4.59
C TYR A 43 -20.67 -12.41 -3.53
N LEU A 44 -20.11 -12.23 -2.34
CA LEU A 44 -20.83 -11.68 -1.17
C LEU A 44 -20.26 -10.36 -0.65
N GLY A 45 -19.12 -9.92 -1.17
CA GLY A 45 -18.44 -8.70 -0.72
C GLY A 45 -17.56 -8.93 0.51
N TRP A 46 -17.06 -7.84 1.07
CA TRP A 46 -16.07 -7.86 2.14
C TRP A 46 -16.61 -8.35 3.49
N PHE A 47 -17.91 -8.17 3.75
CA PHE A 47 -18.51 -8.50 5.04
C PHE A 47 -18.79 -10.00 5.12
N ASN A 48 -18.16 -10.66 6.08
CA ASN A 48 -18.25 -12.11 6.27
C ASN A 48 -19.50 -12.58 7.03
N GLY A 49 -20.33 -11.66 7.56
CA GLY A 49 -21.53 -11.96 8.34
C GLY A 49 -21.31 -11.96 9.86
N ASN A 50 -20.07 -11.83 10.34
CA ASN A 50 -19.78 -11.71 11.78
C ASN A 50 -20.06 -10.29 12.27
N ILE A 51 -21.07 -10.15 13.15
CA ILE A 51 -21.54 -8.82 13.61
C ILE A 51 -20.42 -8.00 14.29
N SER A 52 -19.45 -8.64 14.94
CA SER A 52 -18.33 -7.93 15.58
C SER A 52 -17.33 -7.35 14.58
N GLU A 53 -17.34 -7.84 13.34
CA GLU A 53 -16.47 -7.37 12.25
C GLU A 53 -17.14 -6.35 11.34
N LEU A 54 -18.41 -6.00 11.58
CA LEU A 54 -19.10 -4.96 10.82
C LEU A 54 -18.54 -3.55 11.14
N ASP A 55 -18.27 -3.29 12.42
CA ASP A 55 -17.64 -2.05 12.91
C ASP A 55 -16.65 -2.39 14.03
N PRO A 56 -15.48 -2.95 13.67
CA PRO A 56 -14.52 -3.42 14.66
C PRO A 56 -13.79 -2.27 15.35
N LEU A 57 -13.25 -2.53 16.52
CA LEU A 57 -12.33 -1.61 17.17
C LEU A 57 -11.13 -1.30 16.27
N SER A 58 -10.54 -0.11 16.43
CA SER A 58 -9.25 0.16 15.81
C SER A 58 -8.18 -0.82 16.36
N ARG A 59 -7.17 -1.14 15.56
CA ARG A 59 -6.08 -2.05 15.98
C ARG A 59 -5.43 -1.64 17.30
N VAL A 60 -5.23 -0.34 17.52
CA VAL A 60 -4.67 0.19 18.78
C VAL A 60 -5.63 -0.03 19.94
N ALA A 61 -6.93 0.22 19.73
CA ALA A 61 -7.93 0.04 20.80
C ALA A 61 -8.12 -1.44 21.18
N GLU A 62 -8.05 -2.34 20.20
CA GLU A 62 -8.09 -3.79 20.44
C GLU A 62 -6.83 -4.25 21.17
N ALA A 63 -5.64 -3.91 20.67
CA ALA A 63 -4.37 -4.28 21.28
C ALA A 63 -4.24 -3.78 22.72
N SER A 64 -4.73 -2.56 23.02
CA SER A 64 -4.75 -2.01 24.37
C SER A 64 -5.60 -2.83 25.32
N ARG A 65 -6.76 -3.34 24.88
CA ARG A 65 -7.64 -4.20 25.69
C ARG A 65 -7.04 -5.58 25.92
N ILE A 66 -6.44 -6.16 24.87
CA ILE A 66 -5.75 -7.45 24.97
C ILE A 66 -4.57 -7.32 25.94
N ALA A 67 -3.77 -6.26 25.85
CA ALA A 67 -2.68 -6.02 26.80
C ALA A 67 -3.20 -5.92 28.24
N ALA A 68 -4.29 -5.19 28.46
CA ALA A 68 -4.90 -5.10 29.79
C ALA A 68 -5.39 -6.47 30.34
N MET A 69 -5.97 -7.30 29.47
CA MET A 69 -6.45 -8.65 29.84
C MET A 69 -5.31 -9.59 30.28
N VAL A 70 -4.14 -9.48 29.65
CA VAL A 70 -3.00 -10.36 29.93
C VAL A 70 -1.99 -9.77 30.92
N GLY A 71 -2.29 -8.60 31.49
CA GLY A 71 -1.43 -7.96 32.49
C GLY A 71 -0.30 -7.10 31.93
N GLY A 72 -0.44 -6.62 30.69
CA GLY A 72 0.45 -5.65 30.06
C GLY A 72 1.12 -6.12 28.77
N ALA A 73 1.67 -5.17 28.03
CA ALA A 73 2.37 -5.45 26.78
C ALA A 73 3.64 -6.31 26.97
N ASP A 74 4.28 -6.26 28.16
CA ASP A 74 5.41 -7.12 28.49
C ASP A 74 5.02 -8.61 28.43
N ASN A 75 3.83 -8.96 28.91
CA ASN A 75 3.36 -10.35 28.84
C ASN A 75 3.07 -10.81 27.41
N ILE A 76 2.53 -9.93 26.55
CA ILE A 76 2.40 -10.24 25.12
C ILE A 76 3.78 -10.49 24.50
N TYR A 77 4.77 -9.68 24.86
CA TYR A 77 6.13 -9.82 24.36
C TYR A 77 6.78 -11.14 24.81
N LEU A 78 6.62 -11.53 26.07
CA LEU A 78 7.08 -12.84 26.57
C LEU A 78 6.41 -14.00 25.82
N GLN A 79 5.12 -13.90 25.54
CA GLN A 79 4.40 -14.90 24.75
C GLN A 79 4.89 -14.93 23.28
N LEU A 80 5.27 -13.78 22.70
CA LEU A 80 5.87 -13.72 21.37
C LEU A 80 7.22 -14.45 21.35
N GLU A 81 8.09 -14.23 22.34
CA GLU A 81 9.38 -14.94 22.45
C GLU A 81 9.15 -16.44 22.61
N GLU A 82 8.19 -16.84 23.43
CA GLU A 82 7.86 -18.25 23.64
C GLU A 82 7.29 -18.89 22.37
N ALA A 83 6.42 -18.20 21.63
CA ALA A 83 5.87 -18.68 20.35
C ALA A 83 6.99 -18.91 19.31
N VAL A 84 7.94 -17.99 19.21
CA VAL A 84 9.12 -18.16 18.33
C VAL A 84 9.96 -19.36 18.77
N ASN A 85 10.22 -19.53 20.06
CA ASN A 85 11.02 -20.64 20.60
C ASN A 85 10.35 -22.01 20.38
N ARG A 86 9.01 -22.06 20.37
CA ARG A 86 8.23 -23.28 20.09
C ARG A 86 7.94 -23.52 18.61
N GLU A 87 8.45 -22.66 17.73
CA GLU A 87 8.16 -22.68 16.30
C GLU A 87 6.67 -22.46 15.95
N ASP A 88 5.87 -21.86 16.84
CA ASP A 88 4.51 -21.41 16.54
C ASP A 88 4.53 -20.05 15.83
N MET A 89 5.04 -20.06 14.62
CA MET A 89 5.40 -18.84 13.89
C MET A 89 4.19 -18.02 13.47
N GLN A 90 3.06 -18.65 13.17
CA GLN A 90 1.84 -17.91 12.81
C GLN A 90 1.28 -17.17 14.03
N TRP A 91 1.32 -17.79 15.20
CA TRP A 91 0.93 -17.14 16.45
C TRP A 91 1.91 -16.01 16.81
N ALA A 92 3.20 -16.23 16.62
CA ALA A 92 4.20 -15.17 16.79
C ALA A 92 3.92 -13.94 15.93
N LEU A 93 3.51 -14.11 14.66
CA LEU A 93 3.12 -12.98 13.80
C LEU A 93 1.89 -12.24 14.35
N GLN A 94 0.88 -12.96 14.84
CA GLN A 94 -0.34 -12.35 15.38
C GLN A 94 -0.07 -11.59 16.69
N LEU A 95 0.73 -12.15 17.60
CA LEU A 95 1.18 -11.45 18.81
C LEU A 95 1.97 -10.18 18.49
N SER A 96 2.84 -10.25 17.47
CA SER A 96 3.61 -9.08 17.03
C SER A 96 2.73 -7.98 16.47
N ASP A 97 1.58 -8.28 15.84
CA ASP A 97 0.63 -7.27 15.36
C ASP A 97 0.09 -6.40 16.49
N HIS A 98 -0.23 -6.98 17.64
CA HIS A 98 -0.67 -6.23 18.83
C HIS A 98 0.43 -5.33 19.38
N LEU A 99 1.67 -5.84 19.47
CA LEU A 99 2.81 -5.07 19.97
C LEU A 99 3.19 -3.92 19.03
N ILE A 100 3.09 -4.13 17.72
CA ILE A 100 3.29 -3.07 16.71
C ILE A 100 2.22 -2.00 16.85
N ALA A 101 0.94 -2.39 17.01
CA ALA A 101 -0.14 -1.44 17.21
C ALA A 101 0.02 -0.59 18.48
N LEU A 102 0.67 -1.12 19.51
CA LEU A 102 1.01 -0.42 20.76
C LEU A 102 2.36 0.34 20.69
N GLU A 103 3.06 0.30 19.58
CA GLU A 103 4.43 0.83 19.41
C GLU A 103 5.42 0.31 20.47
N TYR A 104 5.19 -0.92 20.96
CA TYR A 104 5.94 -1.51 22.06
C TYR A 104 7.18 -2.26 21.57
N LYS A 105 8.38 -1.88 22.04
CA LYS A 105 9.69 -2.51 21.73
C LYS A 105 9.86 -2.83 20.23
N LEU A 106 9.48 -1.91 19.34
CA LEU A 106 9.36 -2.13 17.89
C LEU A 106 10.58 -2.81 17.27
N LYS A 107 11.79 -2.44 17.68
CA LYS A 107 13.02 -3.03 17.13
C LYS A 107 13.12 -4.53 17.44
N GLN A 108 12.86 -4.93 18.68
CA GLN A 108 12.90 -6.32 19.12
C GLN A 108 11.74 -7.13 18.52
N VAL A 109 10.54 -6.55 18.54
CA VAL A 109 9.34 -7.15 17.93
C VAL A 109 9.55 -7.40 16.44
N ASN A 110 10.08 -6.43 15.70
CA ASN A 110 10.36 -6.59 14.27
C ASN A 110 11.44 -7.67 14.02
N SER A 111 12.41 -7.83 14.91
CA SER A 111 13.40 -8.91 14.78
C SER A 111 12.76 -10.30 14.94
N LEU A 112 11.89 -10.48 15.95
CA LEU A 112 11.16 -11.75 16.16
C LEU A 112 10.17 -12.02 15.03
N ARG A 113 9.47 -10.98 14.56
CA ARG A 113 8.57 -11.04 13.41
C ARG A 113 9.31 -11.47 12.13
N ALA A 114 10.51 -10.94 11.90
CA ALA A 114 11.36 -11.34 10.77
C ALA A 114 11.73 -12.82 10.83
N ILE A 115 12.11 -13.33 12.02
CA ILE A 115 12.40 -14.76 12.25
C ILE A 115 11.17 -15.60 11.91
N ALA A 116 10.01 -15.23 12.42
CA ALA A 116 8.76 -15.96 12.17
C ALA A 116 8.39 -15.98 10.68
N ALA A 117 8.50 -14.83 10.01
CA ALA A 117 8.22 -14.73 8.58
C ALA A 117 9.22 -15.55 7.75
N GLU A 118 10.52 -15.47 8.06
CA GLU A 118 11.56 -16.25 7.37
C GLU A 118 11.31 -17.76 7.50
N HIS A 119 10.99 -18.23 8.71
CA HIS A 119 10.70 -19.64 8.97
C HIS A 119 9.50 -20.15 8.17
N ILE A 120 8.38 -19.41 8.14
CA ILE A 120 7.20 -19.76 7.34
C ILE A 120 7.56 -19.75 5.85
N GLY A 121 8.26 -18.74 5.39
CA GLY A 121 8.66 -18.60 4.00
C GLY A 121 9.53 -19.77 3.53
N GLN A 122 10.55 -20.13 4.29
CA GLN A 122 11.48 -21.23 3.94
C GLN A 122 10.78 -22.59 3.82
N ARG A 123 9.73 -22.84 4.63
CA ARG A 123 8.99 -24.08 4.65
C ARG A 123 7.79 -24.12 3.69
N SER A 124 7.45 -22.98 3.07
CA SER A 124 6.31 -22.93 2.14
C SER A 124 6.66 -23.52 0.77
N PRO A 125 5.94 -24.54 0.29
CA PRO A 125 6.08 -25.04 -1.07
C PRO A 125 5.48 -24.11 -2.13
N ASN A 126 4.58 -23.21 -1.73
CA ASN A 126 3.95 -22.24 -2.61
C ASN A 126 4.88 -21.04 -2.85
N PRO A 127 5.35 -20.78 -4.10
CA PRO A 127 6.30 -19.69 -4.37
C PRO A 127 5.77 -18.31 -4.02
N ASN A 128 4.50 -18.03 -4.23
CA ASN A 128 3.91 -16.73 -3.91
C ASN A 128 3.91 -16.50 -2.39
N LYS A 129 3.46 -17.50 -1.63
CA LYS A 129 3.50 -17.47 -0.17
C LYS A 129 4.92 -17.35 0.34
N ARG A 130 5.82 -18.20 -0.18
CA ARG A 130 7.24 -18.21 0.16
C ARG A 130 7.87 -16.83 -0.04
N ASN A 131 7.73 -16.27 -1.24
CA ASN A 131 8.37 -15.02 -1.59
C ASN A 131 7.80 -13.85 -0.79
N TYR A 132 6.49 -13.81 -0.55
CA TYR A 132 5.88 -12.76 0.26
C TYR A 132 6.45 -12.76 1.69
N PHE A 133 6.52 -13.92 2.35
CA PHE A 133 7.08 -14.02 3.69
C PHE A 133 8.58 -13.70 3.74
N LEU A 134 9.36 -14.18 2.77
CA LEU A 134 10.81 -13.90 2.73
C LEU A 134 11.10 -12.43 2.44
N SER A 135 10.36 -11.78 1.54
CA SER A 135 10.48 -10.35 1.28
C SER A 135 10.11 -9.53 2.52
N SER A 136 8.99 -9.86 3.17
CA SER A 136 8.61 -9.20 4.42
C SER A 136 9.66 -9.35 5.51
N ALA A 137 10.31 -10.53 5.63
CA ALA A 137 11.38 -10.72 6.58
C ALA A 137 12.61 -9.84 6.27
N ILE A 138 12.94 -9.63 4.99
CA ILE A 138 14.04 -8.75 4.56
C ILE A 138 13.71 -7.29 4.87
N GLU A 139 12.49 -6.86 4.59
CA GLU A 139 12.02 -5.48 4.86
C GLU A 139 12.07 -5.09 6.34
N LEU A 140 11.91 -6.07 7.23
CA LEU A 140 12.01 -5.87 8.68
C LEU A 140 13.44 -5.81 9.21
N LYS A 141 14.45 -6.18 8.41
CA LYS A 141 15.86 -6.17 8.83
C LYS A 141 16.42 -4.75 8.89
N PRO A 142 17.28 -4.43 9.87
CA PRO A 142 17.95 -3.15 9.92
C PRO A 142 18.73 -2.85 8.65
N GLY A 143 18.62 -1.63 8.14
CA GLY A 143 19.37 -1.19 6.95
C GLY A 143 18.66 -1.50 5.62
N PHE A 144 17.47 -2.08 5.62
CA PHE A 144 16.66 -2.16 4.41
C PHE A 144 16.32 -0.76 3.90
N ASN A 145 16.67 -0.48 2.64
CA ASN A 145 16.41 0.81 2.01
C ASN A 145 15.34 0.66 0.92
N GLN A 146 14.15 1.15 1.21
CA GLN A 146 13.02 1.12 0.30
C GLN A 146 13.16 2.09 -0.90
N GLU A 147 14.04 3.10 -0.79
CA GLU A 147 14.26 4.08 -1.88
C GLU A 147 14.81 3.45 -3.16
N ILE A 148 15.52 2.32 -3.06
CA ILE A 148 16.05 1.61 -4.22
C ILE A 148 14.91 1.11 -5.12
N LEU A 149 13.78 0.70 -4.55
CA LEU A 149 12.62 0.21 -5.29
C LEU A 149 11.85 1.34 -6.00
N ILE A 150 11.86 2.55 -5.42
CA ILE A 150 11.14 3.71 -5.97
C ILE A 150 11.87 4.30 -7.18
N LYS A 151 13.20 4.30 -7.18
CA LYS A 151 14.01 4.83 -8.30
C LYS A 151 13.84 4.06 -9.61
N SER A 152 13.49 2.78 -9.54
CA SER A 152 13.26 1.95 -10.73
C SER A 152 11.95 2.25 -11.46
N ASN A 153 11.07 3.06 -10.89
CA ASN A 153 9.74 3.34 -11.47
C ASN A 153 9.71 4.58 -12.37
N ALA A 154 10.76 5.38 -12.45
CA ALA A 154 10.77 6.60 -13.26
C ALA A 154 10.57 6.29 -14.76
N GLU A 155 11.25 5.28 -15.29
CA GLU A 155 11.10 4.86 -16.70
C GLU A 155 9.69 4.35 -16.99
N LEU A 156 9.09 3.60 -16.05
CA LEU A 156 7.71 3.12 -16.17
C LEU A 156 6.74 4.30 -16.21
N LEU A 157 6.92 5.30 -15.36
CA LEU A 157 6.08 6.52 -15.36
C LEU A 157 6.14 7.25 -16.70
N MET A 158 7.30 7.27 -17.36
CA MET A 158 7.47 7.90 -18.69
C MET A 158 6.67 7.19 -19.79
N GLN A 159 6.44 5.88 -19.68
CA GLN A 159 5.70 5.09 -20.66
C GLN A 159 4.18 5.16 -20.50
N LEU A 160 3.68 5.69 -19.40
CA LEU A 160 2.24 5.81 -19.16
C LEU A 160 1.59 6.81 -20.14
N SER A 161 0.34 6.56 -20.51
CA SER A 161 -0.50 7.58 -21.11
C SER A 161 -0.70 8.75 -20.15
N MET A 162 -1.01 9.95 -20.66
CA MET A 162 -1.28 11.11 -19.78
C MET A 162 -2.47 10.83 -18.84
N ASP A 163 -3.50 10.14 -19.31
CA ASP A 163 -4.64 9.78 -18.46
C ASP A 163 -4.22 8.91 -17.27
N ASN A 164 -3.44 7.85 -17.51
CA ASN A 164 -2.95 6.99 -16.45
C ASN A 164 -1.98 7.72 -15.52
N PHE A 165 -1.14 8.60 -16.06
CA PHE A 165 -0.24 9.40 -15.25
C PHE A 165 -0.99 10.34 -14.31
N PHE A 166 -2.03 11.04 -14.79
CA PHE A 166 -2.86 11.90 -13.95
C PHE A 166 -3.68 11.10 -12.92
N ASN A 167 -4.14 9.90 -13.26
CA ASN A 167 -4.80 9.01 -12.31
C ASN A 167 -3.87 8.61 -11.15
N ILE A 168 -2.61 8.28 -11.45
CA ILE A 168 -1.61 8.02 -10.40
C ILE A 168 -1.33 9.29 -9.60
N LEU A 169 -1.20 10.42 -10.25
CA LEU A 169 -0.96 11.70 -9.59
C LEU A 169 -2.08 12.03 -8.60
N SER A 170 -3.35 11.77 -8.95
CA SER A 170 -4.48 12.05 -8.06
C SER A 170 -4.40 11.33 -6.71
N VAL A 171 -3.87 10.09 -6.69
CA VAL A 171 -3.70 9.31 -5.46
C VAL A 171 -2.33 9.51 -4.78
N SER A 172 -1.44 10.30 -5.39
CA SER A 172 -0.11 10.63 -4.85
C SER A 172 -0.12 11.94 -4.05
N LEU A 173 -1.27 12.56 -3.87
CA LEU A 173 -1.42 13.79 -3.10
C LEU A 173 -1.13 13.54 -1.62
N ASN A 174 -0.29 14.38 -1.01
CA ASN A 174 -0.15 14.41 0.44
C ASN A 174 -1.25 15.29 1.06
N PRO A 175 -2.29 14.73 1.69
CA PRO A 175 -3.42 15.51 2.18
C PRO A 175 -3.03 16.55 3.24
N LYS A 176 -1.95 16.31 4.00
CA LYS A 176 -1.45 17.23 5.03
C LYS A 176 -0.86 18.52 4.47
N LYS A 177 -0.54 18.54 3.17
CA LYS A 177 0.02 19.70 2.46
C LYS A 177 -1.04 20.51 1.69
N VAL A 178 -2.31 20.17 1.83
CA VAL A 178 -3.41 20.85 1.14
C VAL A 178 -4.15 21.74 2.12
N ASP A 179 -4.18 23.04 1.79
CA ASP A 179 -4.90 24.04 2.58
C ASP A 179 -6.42 23.90 2.42
N ALA A 180 -7.18 24.48 3.35
CA ALA A 180 -8.62 24.57 3.23
C ALA A 180 -9.00 25.43 2.02
N GLY A 181 -10.03 25.00 1.28
CA GLY A 181 -10.52 25.70 0.10
C GLY A 181 -10.38 24.87 -1.17
N GLN A 182 -10.58 25.53 -2.30
CA GLN A 182 -10.45 24.93 -3.62
C GLN A 182 -9.35 25.64 -4.39
N TYR A 183 -8.49 24.86 -5.06
CA TYR A 183 -7.42 25.35 -5.93
C TYR A 183 -7.38 24.56 -7.21
N ARG A 184 -7.37 25.23 -8.37
CA ARG A 184 -7.38 24.60 -9.70
C ARG A 184 -6.10 24.87 -10.45
N ALA A 185 -5.38 23.82 -10.79
CA ALA A 185 -4.24 23.86 -11.70
C ALA A 185 -4.63 23.25 -13.05
N CYS A 186 -4.56 24.04 -14.10
CA CYS A 186 -4.91 23.66 -15.48
C CYS A 186 -3.65 23.42 -16.28
N PHE A 187 -3.60 22.31 -16.98
CA PHE A 187 -2.46 21.84 -17.78
C PHE A 187 -2.87 21.76 -19.24
N SER A 188 -2.07 22.35 -20.11
CA SER A 188 -2.15 22.26 -21.57
C SER A 188 -0.87 21.64 -22.10
N PHE A 189 -0.99 20.56 -22.86
CA PHE A 189 0.14 19.79 -23.37
C PHE A 189 0.27 19.93 -24.89
N ASN A 190 1.52 19.82 -25.40
CA ASN A 190 1.80 19.90 -26.83
C ASN A 190 1.09 18.80 -27.65
N SER A 191 0.73 17.67 -27.01
CA SER A 191 -0.10 16.62 -27.60
C SER A 191 -1.56 17.02 -27.82
N GLY A 192 -1.97 18.22 -27.40
CA GLY A 192 -3.37 18.67 -27.42
C GLY A 192 -4.21 18.18 -26.24
N ILE A 193 -3.63 17.43 -25.33
CA ILE A 193 -4.31 16.98 -24.12
C ILE A 193 -4.40 18.14 -23.12
N ASN A 194 -5.58 18.32 -22.54
CA ASN A 194 -5.82 19.26 -21.46
C ASN A 194 -6.30 18.53 -20.22
N LYS A 195 -5.77 18.88 -19.06
CA LYS A 195 -6.13 18.31 -17.76
C LYS A 195 -6.22 19.40 -16.71
N THR A 196 -7.12 19.22 -15.76
CA THR A 196 -7.22 20.06 -14.57
C THR A 196 -7.14 19.22 -13.33
N ILE A 197 -6.29 19.63 -12.40
CA ILE A 197 -6.28 19.09 -11.03
C ILE A 197 -6.96 20.10 -10.13
N THR A 198 -8.09 19.71 -9.56
CA THR A 198 -8.77 20.47 -8.53
C THR A 198 -8.44 19.89 -7.17
N LEU A 199 -7.73 20.66 -6.35
CA LEU A 199 -7.48 20.32 -4.95
C LEU A 199 -8.64 20.88 -4.11
N ARG A 200 -9.35 20.00 -3.41
CA ARG A 200 -10.42 20.37 -2.47
C ARG A 200 -10.59 19.29 -1.42
N ASN A 201 -10.91 19.67 -0.19
CA ASN A 201 -11.14 18.70 0.89
C ASN A 201 -10.03 17.64 1.01
N GLN A 202 -8.78 18.04 0.80
CA GLN A 202 -7.59 17.16 0.86
C GLN A 202 -7.55 16.03 -0.19
N ILE A 203 -8.30 16.17 -1.27
CA ILE A 203 -8.26 15.26 -2.44
C ILE A 203 -7.84 16.02 -3.71
N ALA A 204 -7.33 15.28 -4.69
CA ALA A 204 -7.06 15.76 -6.05
C ALA A 204 -8.06 15.14 -7.02
N GLU A 205 -8.92 15.96 -7.58
CA GLU A 205 -9.89 15.57 -8.60
C GLU A 205 -9.34 15.91 -9.99
N ILE A 206 -9.37 14.95 -10.91
CA ILE A 206 -8.90 15.12 -12.29
C ILE A 206 -10.08 15.33 -13.22
N SER A 207 -9.99 16.37 -14.06
CA SER A 207 -10.98 16.65 -15.11
C SER A 207 -10.29 17.15 -16.39
N SER A 208 -11.07 17.31 -17.46
CA SER A 208 -10.63 17.94 -18.71
C SER A 208 -11.20 19.36 -18.87
N ILE A 209 -11.85 19.90 -17.83
CA ILE A 209 -12.43 21.26 -17.83
C ILE A 209 -11.31 22.24 -17.47
N THR A 210 -11.11 23.27 -18.30
CA THR A 210 -9.99 24.22 -18.19
C THR A 210 -10.46 25.66 -17.86
N ASP A 211 -11.59 25.82 -17.24
CA ASP A 211 -12.14 27.11 -16.83
C ASP A 211 -11.85 27.43 -15.36
N ASN A 212 -11.77 28.71 -15.04
CA ASN A 212 -11.53 29.21 -13.67
C ASN A 212 -10.28 28.63 -13.01
N CYS A 213 -9.16 28.65 -13.72
CA CYS A 213 -7.89 28.13 -13.24
C CYS A 213 -7.12 29.16 -12.40
N ASP A 214 -6.70 28.76 -11.21
CA ASP A 214 -5.82 29.55 -10.36
C ASP A 214 -4.39 29.57 -10.90
N LEU A 215 -3.97 28.43 -11.49
CA LEU A 215 -2.66 28.23 -12.09
C LEU A 215 -2.83 27.61 -13.49
N ASN A 216 -2.21 28.21 -14.50
CA ASN A 216 -2.13 27.69 -15.86
C ASN A 216 -0.72 27.22 -16.16
N ILE A 217 -0.59 25.99 -16.66
CA ILE A 217 0.68 25.34 -16.96
C ILE A 217 0.64 24.85 -18.40
N SER A 218 1.66 25.23 -19.20
CA SER A 218 1.87 24.68 -20.54
C SER A 218 3.21 23.96 -20.59
N ALA A 219 3.22 22.72 -21.05
CA ALA A 219 4.40 21.87 -21.05
C ALA A 219 4.38 20.82 -22.16
N GLU A 220 5.53 20.25 -22.45
CA GLU A 220 5.66 19.03 -23.22
C GLU A 220 5.41 17.83 -22.29
N ASP A 221 4.69 16.81 -22.79
CA ASP A 221 4.22 15.64 -22.03
C ASP A 221 5.34 14.95 -21.23
N ASN A 222 6.45 14.61 -21.93
CA ASN A 222 7.54 13.88 -21.30
C ASN A 222 8.33 14.75 -20.31
N LEU A 223 8.44 16.04 -20.58
CA LEU A 223 9.11 16.96 -19.67
C LEU A 223 8.35 17.10 -18.36
N PHE A 224 7.02 17.21 -18.44
CA PHE A 224 6.17 17.25 -17.25
C PHE A 224 6.26 15.96 -16.44
N LYS A 225 6.10 14.80 -17.09
CA LYS A 225 6.26 13.49 -16.44
C LYS A 225 7.63 13.34 -15.79
N GLY A 226 8.70 13.68 -16.52
CA GLY A 226 10.08 13.59 -16.03
C GLY A 226 10.35 14.49 -14.83
N SER A 227 9.71 15.66 -14.75
CA SER A 227 9.81 16.56 -13.60
C SER A 227 9.20 15.95 -12.32
N LEU A 228 8.08 15.24 -12.45
CA LEU A 228 7.45 14.55 -11.33
C LEU A 228 8.13 13.23 -11.00
N ALA A 229 8.66 12.52 -11.99
CA ALA A 229 9.44 11.31 -11.81
C ALA A 229 10.85 11.55 -11.23
N GLY A 230 11.27 12.81 -11.07
CA GLY A 230 12.59 13.17 -10.56
C GLY A 230 13.72 13.06 -11.58
N LEU A 231 13.42 12.88 -12.88
CA LEU A 231 14.39 12.85 -13.98
C LEU A 231 14.86 14.25 -14.37
N HIS A 232 14.01 15.25 -14.20
CA HIS A 232 14.31 16.66 -14.44
C HIS A 232 14.10 17.47 -13.17
N ASN A 233 14.96 18.50 -12.99
CA ASN A 233 14.76 19.42 -11.87
C ASN A 233 13.65 20.43 -12.24
N PRO A 234 12.53 20.46 -11.51
CA PRO A 234 11.43 21.39 -11.81
C PRO A 234 11.82 22.87 -11.77
N LEU A 235 12.81 23.25 -10.94
CA LEU A 235 13.32 24.62 -10.90
C LEU A 235 13.98 25.01 -12.22
N THR A 236 14.81 24.15 -12.78
CA THR A 236 15.52 24.43 -14.04
C THR A 236 14.57 24.41 -15.23
N THR A 237 13.58 23.51 -15.27
CA THR A 237 12.61 23.42 -16.35
C THR A 237 11.69 24.65 -16.44
N VAL A 238 11.33 25.22 -15.28
CA VAL A 238 10.55 26.46 -15.23
C VAL A 238 11.45 27.69 -15.54
N ALA A 239 12.65 27.75 -14.96
CA ALA A 239 13.58 28.89 -15.19
C ALA A 239 14.02 29.00 -16.65
N SER A 240 14.12 27.89 -17.37
CA SER A 240 14.43 27.85 -18.81
C SER A 240 13.23 28.11 -19.73
N GLY A 241 12.02 28.25 -19.19
CA GLY A 241 10.79 28.44 -19.96
C GLY A 241 10.27 27.14 -20.65
N GLN A 242 10.87 26.00 -20.35
CA GLN A 242 10.43 24.71 -20.91
C GLN A 242 9.07 24.28 -20.35
N ILE A 243 8.76 24.68 -19.11
CA ILE A 243 7.42 24.62 -18.53
C ILE A 243 6.98 26.05 -18.31
N ASP A 244 5.97 26.49 -19.06
CA ASP A 244 5.40 27.82 -18.90
C ASP A 244 4.30 27.78 -17.83
N THR A 245 4.41 28.69 -16.90
CA THR A 245 3.49 28.83 -15.76
C THR A 245 2.77 30.17 -15.76
N ASN A 246 2.84 30.89 -16.89
CA ASN A 246 2.29 32.24 -17.03
C ASN A 246 2.77 33.20 -15.92
N GLY A 247 4.06 33.14 -15.60
CA GLY A 247 4.70 33.96 -14.54
C GLY A 247 4.52 33.47 -13.11
N LYS A 248 3.81 32.35 -12.88
CA LYS A 248 3.50 31.81 -11.55
C LYS A 248 4.42 30.65 -11.14
N SER A 249 5.71 30.75 -11.42
CA SER A 249 6.70 29.69 -11.18
C SER A 249 6.75 29.20 -9.73
N ALA A 250 6.67 30.11 -8.76
CA ALA A 250 6.68 29.77 -7.35
C ALA A 250 5.41 28.96 -6.95
N GLU A 251 4.24 29.38 -7.46
CA GLU A 251 2.97 28.66 -7.21
C GLU A 251 3.00 27.25 -7.80
N TYR A 252 3.57 27.07 -9.01
CA TYR A 252 3.75 25.77 -9.62
C TYR A 252 4.64 24.85 -8.79
N LEU A 253 5.77 25.33 -8.29
CA LEU A 253 6.67 24.55 -7.45
C LEU A 253 6.02 24.17 -6.13
N MET A 254 5.27 25.09 -5.51
CA MET A 254 4.48 24.80 -4.30
C MET A 254 3.39 23.75 -4.61
N PHE A 255 2.71 23.87 -5.75
CA PHE A 255 1.72 22.88 -6.19
C PHE A 255 2.35 21.49 -6.33
N LEU A 256 3.48 21.38 -7.05
CA LEU A 256 4.18 20.09 -7.19
C LEU A 256 4.64 19.49 -5.87
N SER A 257 5.03 20.31 -4.91
CA SER A 257 5.47 19.83 -3.58
C SER A 257 4.38 19.08 -2.81
N LYS A 258 3.11 19.30 -3.16
CA LYS A 258 1.96 18.61 -2.56
C LYS A 258 1.85 17.15 -2.99
N PHE A 259 2.51 16.74 -4.10
CA PHE A 259 2.54 15.38 -4.64
C PHE A 259 3.86 14.63 -4.40
N ARG A 260 4.73 15.16 -3.57
CA ARG A 260 6.00 14.55 -3.19
C ARG A 260 6.00 14.26 -1.71
N ASN A 261 6.46 13.06 -1.34
CA ASN A 261 6.76 12.70 0.04
C ASN A 261 8.04 13.38 0.53
#